data_932a12fd3a9a462608b1a36e858c9247
#
_entry.id   932a12fd3a9a462608b1a36e858c9247
#
_cell.length_a   1.000
_cell.length_b   1.000
_cell.length_c   1.000
_cell.angle_alpha   90.00
_cell.angle_beta   90.00
_cell.angle_gamma   90.00
#
_symmetry.space_group_name_H-M   'P 1'
#
loop_
_entity.id
_entity.type
_entity.pdbx_description
1 polymer ?
#
loop_
_entity_poly.entity_id
_entity_poly.type
_entity_poly.pdbx_seq_one_letter_code
_entity_poly.pdbx_strand_id
1 'polypeptide(L)'
;MRMPLNNQWEFPMNLLTMSYEHNTDIPGRDIFGFNFKNEYDAIGRSLNRQANTRMVFNDKLKLMYDYEFQYQIGVKLFAEYQEQRSLGDLTYQTVGGKVYNPFTTNSVGFEVRYAHNERVQQIHQYRYPLATSVAPVFTIGYTYGGNILGSDYEYHKLQGMFSKRWFLSVLGIADIKISCGTIIGDVPFPLLFVHRGNQELYFDENGFNLMNYNEFVSQYYIQGIFDYTFNGFILNRLPLLGKLKLREVFSLKSVWGEVSSSCNPANGNPNLFIFPTGPNGENQTYTLEDKPYVEGSIGIANIFSILRIDYVRRFNYLDHPDVDEWGIFFSIKVKF
;
A
#
# COMPACT_ATOMS: atom_id res chain seq x y z
N MET A 1 -15.97 5.34 15.71
CA MET A 1 -17.41 5.09 15.84
C MET A 1 -18.01 4.84 14.47
N ARG A 2 -18.85 3.81 14.30
CA ARG A 2 -19.58 3.54 13.06
C ARG A 2 -21.07 3.54 13.35
N MET A 3 -21.84 4.23 12.55
CA MET A 3 -23.29 4.34 12.69
C MET A 3 -23.96 3.99 11.36
N PRO A 4 -24.80 2.94 11.29
CA PRO A 4 -25.68 2.77 10.15
C PRO A 4 -26.74 3.86 10.14
N LEU A 5 -26.97 4.48 9.00
CA LEU A 5 -28.00 5.50 8.82
C LEU A 5 -29.37 4.90 8.44
N ASN A 6 -29.39 3.62 8.09
CA ASN A 6 -30.60 2.80 7.99
C ASN A 6 -30.59 1.76 9.12
N ASN A 7 -31.72 1.34 9.59
CA ASN A 7 -31.84 0.36 10.69
C ASN A 7 -31.35 -1.06 10.33
N GLN A 8 -30.68 -1.22 9.19
CA GLN A 8 -30.25 -2.51 8.68
C GLN A 8 -28.77 -2.44 8.31
N TRP A 9 -27.98 -3.37 8.86
CA TRP A 9 -26.61 -3.65 8.43
C TRP A 9 -26.60 -4.45 7.12
N GLU A 10 -27.76 -4.59 6.50
CA GLU A 10 -27.97 -5.29 5.24
C GLU A 10 -27.77 -4.34 4.06
N PHE A 11 -27.62 -4.93 2.91
CA PHE A 11 -27.44 -4.24 1.62
C PHE A 11 -28.76 -3.54 1.17
N PRO A 12 -28.72 -2.31 0.63
CA PRO A 12 -27.59 -1.42 0.42
C PRO A 12 -27.07 -0.80 1.73
N MET A 13 -25.73 -0.81 1.87
CA MET A 13 -25.11 -0.31 3.08
C MET A 13 -25.05 1.23 3.06
N ASN A 14 -25.45 1.84 4.15
CA ASN A 14 -25.41 3.28 4.36
C ASN A 14 -24.78 3.55 5.73
N LEU A 15 -23.54 3.97 5.76
CA LEU A 15 -22.72 3.98 6.96
C LEU A 15 -21.99 5.30 7.13
N LEU A 16 -22.13 5.92 8.30
CA LEU A 16 -21.30 7.03 8.74
C LEU A 16 -20.23 6.52 9.72
N THR A 17 -18.98 6.79 9.41
CA THR A 17 -17.84 6.40 10.24
C THR A 17 -17.06 7.62 10.67
N MET A 18 -16.78 7.75 11.96
CA MET A 18 -15.85 8.71 12.52
C MET A 18 -14.71 7.94 13.19
N SER A 19 -13.48 8.21 12.78
CA SER A 19 -12.29 7.60 13.36
C SER A 19 -11.31 8.68 13.82
N TYR A 20 -10.69 8.44 14.97
CA TYR A 20 -9.53 9.18 15.45
C TYR A 20 -8.39 8.18 15.66
N GLU A 21 -7.25 8.49 15.08
CA GLU A 21 -6.04 7.69 15.18
C GLU A 21 -4.93 8.55 15.77
N HIS A 22 -4.28 8.01 16.78
CA HIS A 22 -3.14 8.61 17.48
C HIS A 22 -2.08 7.54 17.59
N ASN A 23 -1.17 7.51 16.62
CA ASN A 23 -0.22 6.41 16.51
C ASN A 23 1.08 6.84 15.83
N THR A 24 2.08 5.99 15.96
CA THR A 24 3.29 6.06 15.13
C THR A 24 3.07 5.20 13.89
N ASP A 25 3.33 5.78 12.73
CA ASP A 25 3.12 5.11 11.44
C ASP A 25 4.31 5.29 10.50
N ILE A 26 4.33 4.49 9.45
CA ILE A 26 5.34 4.53 8.39
C ILE A 26 4.67 5.13 7.15
N PRO A 27 5.21 6.23 6.58
CA PRO A 27 4.70 6.78 5.34
C PRO A 27 4.63 5.72 4.23
N GLY A 28 3.56 5.78 3.40
CA GLY A 28 3.38 4.83 2.30
C GLY A 28 2.78 3.46 2.68
N ARG A 29 2.43 3.24 3.94
CA ARG A 29 1.86 1.98 4.39
C ARG A 29 0.43 1.75 3.92
N ASP A 30 -0.36 2.79 3.83
CA ASP A 30 -1.74 2.72 3.38
C ASP A 30 -1.80 2.48 1.87
N ILE A 31 -2.59 1.49 1.46
CA ILE A 31 -2.81 1.18 0.05
C ILE A 31 -4.19 1.66 -0.35
N PHE A 32 -4.24 2.52 -1.36
CA PHE A 32 -5.48 2.99 -1.94
C PHE A 32 -6.34 1.81 -2.43
N GLY A 33 -7.65 1.86 -2.15
CA GLY A 33 -8.60 0.83 -2.57
C GLY A 33 -8.59 -0.45 -1.73
N PHE A 34 -7.70 -0.60 -0.75
CA PHE A 34 -7.69 -1.72 0.19
C PHE A 34 -8.07 -1.28 1.60
N ASN A 35 -9.18 -1.82 2.11
CA ASN A 35 -9.65 -1.54 3.47
C ASN A 35 -9.29 -2.64 4.48
N PHE A 36 -8.35 -3.53 4.13
CA PHE A 36 -8.05 -4.68 4.98
C PHE A 36 -6.82 -4.40 5.84
N LYS A 37 -7.03 -4.14 7.13
CA LYS A 37 -6.02 -4.38 8.15
C LYS A 37 -5.97 -5.91 8.32
N ASN A 38 -4.95 -6.57 7.76
CA ASN A 38 -4.71 -7.97 8.06
C ASN A 38 -4.29 -8.07 9.53
N GLU A 39 -5.15 -8.61 10.39
CA GLU A 39 -4.84 -8.83 11.81
C GLU A 39 -3.65 -9.79 12.01
N TYR A 40 -3.35 -10.62 11.01
CA TYR A 40 -2.21 -11.55 11.01
C TYR A 40 -0.85 -10.89 10.77
N ASP A 41 -0.80 -9.63 10.37
CA ASP A 41 0.44 -8.86 10.24
C ASP A 41 1.17 -8.63 11.59
N ALA A 42 0.50 -8.81 12.71
CA ALA A 42 1.07 -8.54 14.03
C ALA A 42 2.29 -9.44 14.36
N ILE A 43 2.28 -10.70 13.90
CA ILE A 43 3.40 -11.63 14.14
C ILE A 43 4.58 -11.28 13.23
N GLY A 44 4.31 -10.92 11.98
CA GLY A 44 5.34 -10.55 11.01
C GLY A 44 6.09 -9.29 11.41
N ARG A 45 5.38 -8.32 11.99
CA ARG A 45 5.93 -7.04 12.48
C ARG A 45 6.92 -7.18 13.64
N SER A 46 6.91 -8.30 14.33
CA SER A 46 7.85 -8.59 15.42
C SER A 46 9.23 -8.98 14.93
N LEU A 47 9.36 -9.33 13.65
CA LEU A 47 10.60 -9.85 13.04
C LEU A 47 11.07 -8.89 11.95
N ASN A 48 11.76 -7.84 12.38
CA ASN A 48 12.32 -6.84 11.47
C ASN A 48 13.64 -7.34 10.88
N ARG A 49 13.79 -7.13 9.57
CA ARG A 49 15.05 -7.36 8.85
C ARG A 49 16.05 -6.22 9.11
N GLN A 50 15.54 -5.00 9.24
CA GLN A 50 16.32 -3.79 9.50
C GLN A 50 15.64 -2.93 10.56
N ALA A 51 16.43 -2.08 11.25
CA ALA A 51 15.88 -1.08 12.16
C ALA A 51 15.10 -0.01 11.38
N ASN A 52 13.91 0.31 11.84
CA ASN A 52 13.11 1.38 11.24
C ASN A 52 13.30 2.68 12.02
N THR A 53 13.99 3.65 11.43
CA THR A 53 14.20 5.00 11.97
C THR A 53 13.34 6.06 11.30
N ARG A 54 12.50 5.66 10.30
CA ARG A 54 11.75 6.56 9.42
C ARG A 54 10.26 6.49 9.70
N MET A 55 9.88 6.92 10.91
CA MET A 55 8.50 6.91 11.35
C MET A 55 7.96 8.33 11.49
N VAL A 56 6.66 8.46 11.46
CA VAL A 56 5.94 9.71 11.76
C VAL A 56 4.97 9.45 12.90
N PHE A 57 4.84 10.44 13.76
CA PHE A 57 3.77 10.45 14.73
C PHE A 57 2.55 11.13 14.10
N ASN A 58 1.44 10.44 14.12
CA ASN A 58 0.26 10.78 13.35
C ASN A 58 -0.93 11.01 14.26
N ASP A 59 -1.51 12.20 14.18
CA ASP A 59 -2.82 12.54 14.74
C ASP A 59 -3.78 12.73 13.57
N LYS A 60 -4.73 11.80 13.40
CA LYS A 60 -5.63 11.76 12.25
C LYS A 60 -7.08 11.64 12.68
N LEU A 61 -7.87 12.63 12.31
CA LEU A 61 -9.32 12.61 12.44
C LEU A 61 -9.95 12.44 11.05
N LYS A 62 -10.76 11.41 10.88
CA LYS A 62 -11.44 11.12 9.61
C LYS A 62 -12.93 10.93 9.82
N LEU A 63 -13.71 11.65 9.04
CA LEU A 63 -15.14 11.46 8.88
C LEU A 63 -15.37 10.85 7.50
N MET A 64 -16.12 9.75 7.44
CA MET A 64 -16.34 9.00 6.21
C MET A 64 -17.80 8.59 6.11
N TYR A 65 -18.39 8.83 4.96
CA TYR A 65 -19.72 8.38 4.60
C TYR A 65 -19.60 7.35 3.47
N ASP A 66 -20.02 6.13 3.75
CA ASP A 66 -20.04 5.00 2.82
C ASP A 66 -21.46 4.71 2.38
N TYR A 67 -21.67 4.70 1.07
CA TYR A 67 -22.92 4.28 0.46
C TYR A 67 -22.67 3.23 -0.61
N GLU A 68 -23.39 2.12 -0.56
CA GLU A 68 -23.31 1.05 -1.54
C GLU A 68 -24.64 0.90 -2.28
N PHE A 69 -24.58 1.06 -3.61
CA PHE A 69 -25.74 0.88 -4.49
C PHE A 69 -26.00 -0.60 -4.79
N GLN A 70 -27.22 -0.91 -5.23
CA GLN A 70 -27.64 -2.28 -5.56
C GLN A 70 -26.77 -2.97 -6.63
N TYR A 71 -26.08 -2.19 -7.46
CA TYR A 71 -25.24 -2.70 -8.56
C TYR A 71 -23.79 -2.93 -8.17
N GLN A 72 -23.50 -3.09 -6.87
CA GLN A 72 -22.14 -3.30 -6.34
C GLN A 72 -21.19 -2.13 -6.66
N ILE A 73 -21.76 -0.94 -6.75
CA ILE A 73 -21.04 0.32 -6.79
C ILE A 73 -21.04 0.89 -5.38
N GLY A 74 -19.87 1.02 -4.79
CA GLY A 74 -19.67 1.69 -3.51
C GLY A 74 -19.15 3.10 -3.75
N VAL A 75 -19.69 4.08 -3.05
CA VAL A 75 -19.22 5.47 -3.02
C VAL A 75 -18.87 5.82 -1.59
N LYS A 76 -17.65 6.31 -1.38
CA LYS A 76 -17.21 6.86 -0.11
C LYS A 76 -16.94 8.34 -0.28
N LEU A 77 -17.48 9.14 0.62
CA LEU A 77 -17.10 10.54 0.79
C LEU A 77 -16.32 10.66 2.09
N PHE A 78 -15.26 11.42 2.10
CA PHE A 78 -14.48 11.60 3.32
C PHE A 78 -13.97 13.02 3.50
N ALA A 79 -13.83 13.41 4.77
CA ALA A 79 -13.09 14.58 5.18
C ALA A 79 -12.06 14.13 6.22
N GLU A 80 -10.83 14.61 6.10
CA GLU A 80 -9.71 14.18 6.89
C GLU A 80 -8.89 15.38 7.36
N TYR A 81 -8.62 15.40 8.66
CA TYR A 81 -7.66 16.29 9.31
C TYR A 81 -6.49 15.45 9.79
N GLN A 82 -5.27 15.82 9.44
CA GLN A 82 -4.09 15.08 9.82
C GLN A 82 -2.97 16.03 10.23
N GLU A 83 -2.41 15.79 11.41
CA GLU A 83 -1.16 16.38 11.87
C GLU A 83 -0.07 15.31 11.91
N GLN A 84 1.05 15.59 11.28
CA GLN A 84 2.21 14.72 11.28
C GLN A 84 3.38 15.40 11.97
N ARG A 85 4.02 14.68 12.88
CA ARG A 85 5.27 15.08 13.53
C ARG A 85 6.35 14.09 13.13
N SER A 86 7.47 14.62 12.71
CA SER A 86 8.62 13.79 12.33
C SER A 86 9.20 13.07 13.55
N LEU A 87 9.62 11.82 13.37
CA LEU A 87 10.29 11.00 14.36
C LEU A 87 11.59 10.41 13.80
N GLY A 88 12.60 10.27 14.65
CA GLY A 88 13.90 9.72 14.27
C GLY A 88 14.61 10.58 13.25
N ASP A 89 15.05 9.98 12.16
CA ASP A 89 15.85 10.63 11.12
C ASP A 89 15.00 11.43 10.11
N LEU A 90 13.66 11.34 10.19
CA LEU A 90 12.77 12.17 9.37
C LEU A 90 12.75 13.61 9.91
N THR A 91 12.96 14.58 9.04
CA THR A 91 12.82 16.00 9.35
C THR A 91 11.94 16.68 8.30
N TYR A 92 11.00 17.52 8.74
CA TYR A 92 10.16 18.34 7.85
C TYR A 92 10.74 19.74 7.75
N GLN A 93 11.94 19.81 7.18
CA GLN A 93 12.65 21.07 6.93
C GLN A 93 12.61 21.39 5.44
N THR A 94 12.19 22.61 5.10
CA THR A 94 12.18 23.07 3.71
C THR A 94 13.59 23.44 3.25
N VAL A 95 13.80 23.47 1.94
CA VAL A 95 15.02 23.98 1.30
C VAL A 95 15.31 25.42 1.76
N GLY A 96 14.27 26.23 1.99
CA GLY A 96 14.38 27.58 2.56
C GLY A 96 14.68 27.66 4.05
N GLY A 97 14.85 26.52 4.74
CA GLY A 97 15.21 26.44 6.15
C GLY A 97 14.05 26.51 7.16
N LYS A 98 12.81 26.62 6.69
CA LYS A 98 11.63 26.58 7.58
C LYS A 98 11.38 25.16 8.04
N VAL A 99 11.16 24.95 9.34
CA VAL A 99 10.84 23.66 9.94
C VAL A 99 9.34 23.61 10.25
N TYR A 100 8.68 22.53 9.83
CA TYR A 100 7.28 22.23 10.16
C TYR A 100 7.25 21.13 11.24
N ASN A 101 6.64 21.42 12.37
CA ASN A 101 6.41 20.44 13.43
C ASN A 101 5.29 20.94 14.35
N PRO A 102 4.03 20.56 14.13
CA PRO A 102 3.55 19.59 13.15
C PRO A 102 3.48 20.12 11.72
N PHE A 103 3.39 19.18 10.77
CA PHE A 103 2.96 19.39 9.40
C PHE A 103 1.48 19.03 9.30
N THR A 104 0.65 19.98 8.88
CA THR A 104 -0.83 19.83 8.91
C THR A 104 -1.39 19.69 7.51
N THR A 105 -2.27 18.70 7.32
CA THR A 105 -3.02 18.50 6.10
C THR A 105 -4.50 18.34 6.38
N ASN A 106 -5.31 19.08 5.64
CA ASN A 106 -6.76 18.96 5.65
C ASN A 106 -7.22 18.63 4.25
N SER A 107 -7.99 17.59 4.11
CA SER A 107 -8.43 17.13 2.81
C SER A 107 -9.87 16.64 2.82
N VAL A 108 -10.49 16.76 1.64
CA VAL A 108 -11.80 16.17 1.35
C VAL A 108 -11.68 15.37 0.07
N GLY A 109 -12.44 14.30 -0.03
CA GLY A 109 -12.37 13.46 -1.22
C GLY A 109 -13.51 12.48 -1.35
N PHE A 110 -13.46 11.77 -2.46
CA PHE A 110 -14.37 10.65 -2.70
C PHE A 110 -13.63 9.47 -3.30
N GLU A 111 -14.20 8.29 -3.09
CA GLU A 111 -13.76 7.03 -3.68
C GLU A 111 -14.98 6.34 -4.28
N VAL A 112 -14.86 5.87 -5.51
CA VAL A 112 -15.86 5.04 -6.19
C VAL A 112 -15.26 3.67 -6.44
N ARG A 113 -15.92 2.63 -5.94
CA ARG A 113 -15.52 1.24 -6.10
C ARG A 113 -16.60 0.48 -6.87
N TYR A 114 -16.20 -0.21 -7.92
CA TYR A 114 -17.07 -1.10 -8.69
C TYR A 114 -16.53 -2.52 -8.66
N ALA A 115 -17.38 -3.49 -8.29
CA ALA A 115 -17.00 -4.90 -8.16
C ALA A 115 -18.13 -5.83 -8.59
N HIS A 116 -18.34 -5.93 -9.90
CA HIS A 116 -19.47 -6.71 -10.46
C HIS A 116 -19.42 -8.20 -10.08
N ASN A 117 -20.52 -8.70 -9.51
CA ASN A 117 -20.67 -10.08 -9.02
C ASN A 117 -19.63 -10.49 -7.97
N GLU A 118 -19.16 -9.56 -7.16
CA GLU A 118 -18.29 -9.88 -6.05
C GLU A 118 -19.03 -10.69 -4.99
N ARG A 119 -18.46 -11.83 -4.62
CA ARG A 119 -18.96 -12.61 -3.49
C ARG A 119 -18.40 -12.05 -2.20
N VAL A 120 -19.28 -11.65 -1.30
CA VAL A 120 -18.90 -11.08 -0.01
C VAL A 120 -19.53 -11.88 1.12
N GLN A 121 -18.82 -11.94 2.24
CA GLN A 121 -19.34 -12.40 3.51
C GLN A 121 -19.51 -11.19 4.42
N GLN A 122 -20.70 -11.05 4.99
CA GLN A 122 -20.95 -10.02 5.97
C GLN A 122 -20.87 -10.61 7.37
N ILE A 123 -20.01 -10.01 8.21
CA ILE A 123 -19.88 -10.38 9.61
C ILE A 123 -20.12 -9.09 10.41
N HIS A 124 -21.28 -8.99 11.05
CA HIS A 124 -21.76 -7.79 11.74
C HIS A 124 -21.74 -6.57 10.78
N GLN A 125 -20.94 -5.58 11.11
CA GLN A 125 -20.78 -4.31 10.37
C GLN A 125 -19.66 -4.34 9.31
N TYR A 126 -19.02 -5.48 9.11
CA TYR A 126 -17.92 -5.62 8.18
C TYR A 126 -18.31 -6.53 7.02
N ARG A 127 -17.92 -6.14 5.82
CA ARG A 127 -18.06 -6.93 4.61
C ARG A 127 -16.67 -7.34 4.12
N TYR A 128 -16.49 -8.63 3.95
CA TYR A 128 -15.24 -9.22 3.49
C TYR A 128 -15.46 -9.89 2.13
N PRO A 129 -14.70 -9.52 1.09
CA PRO A 129 -14.69 -10.28 -0.14
C PRO A 129 -14.25 -11.72 0.14
N LEU A 130 -15.00 -12.67 -0.37
CA LEU A 130 -14.60 -14.07 -0.26
C LEU A 130 -13.33 -14.32 -1.08
N ALA A 131 -12.42 -15.14 -0.54
CA ALA A 131 -11.21 -15.56 -1.24
C ALA A 131 -11.49 -16.28 -2.59
N THR A 132 -12.72 -16.73 -2.79
CA THR A 132 -13.21 -17.37 -4.04
C THR A 132 -13.80 -16.37 -5.03
N SER A 133 -13.86 -15.08 -4.69
CA SER A 133 -14.39 -14.07 -5.61
C SER A 133 -13.43 -13.88 -6.79
N VAL A 134 -13.99 -13.93 -8.01
CA VAL A 134 -13.27 -13.67 -9.27
C VAL A 134 -13.67 -12.34 -9.90
N ALA A 135 -14.48 -11.57 -9.20
CA ALA A 135 -14.95 -10.29 -9.69
C ALA A 135 -13.76 -9.35 -9.99
N PRO A 136 -13.76 -8.69 -11.15
CA PRO A 136 -12.86 -7.56 -11.35
C PRO A 136 -13.29 -6.42 -10.42
N VAL A 137 -12.33 -5.81 -9.76
CA VAL A 137 -12.56 -4.67 -8.87
C VAL A 137 -11.85 -3.46 -9.45
N PHE A 138 -12.61 -2.39 -9.65
CA PHE A 138 -12.10 -1.08 -10.05
C PHE A 138 -12.35 -0.10 -8.92
N THR A 139 -11.34 0.67 -8.55
CA THR A 139 -11.47 1.74 -7.57
C THR A 139 -10.85 3.00 -8.14
N ILE A 140 -11.57 4.12 -8.07
CA ILE A 140 -11.07 5.44 -8.44
C ILE A 140 -11.31 6.36 -7.26
N GLY A 141 -10.32 7.16 -6.91
CA GLY A 141 -10.41 8.12 -5.82
C GLY A 141 -9.85 9.46 -6.21
N TYR A 142 -10.45 10.50 -5.66
CA TYR A 142 -10.00 11.86 -5.78
C TYR A 142 -9.96 12.52 -4.40
N THR A 143 -8.87 13.24 -4.12
CA THR A 143 -8.68 13.98 -2.87
C THR A 143 -8.22 15.39 -3.20
N TYR A 144 -8.83 16.36 -2.57
CA TYR A 144 -8.42 17.76 -2.57
C TYR A 144 -7.95 18.14 -1.18
N GLY A 145 -6.74 18.67 -1.09
CA GLY A 145 -6.23 19.33 0.10
C GLY A 145 -5.91 20.78 -0.23
N GLY A 146 -6.19 21.69 0.66
CA GLY A 146 -5.96 23.09 0.33
C GLY A 146 -6.06 24.05 1.50
N ASN A 147 -5.51 25.25 1.30
CA ASN A 147 -5.44 26.32 2.29
C ASN A 147 -6.82 26.74 2.82
N ILE A 148 -7.87 26.65 2.00
CA ILE A 148 -9.25 26.95 2.41
C ILE A 148 -9.70 26.01 3.55
N LEU A 149 -9.15 24.80 3.58
CA LEU A 149 -9.41 23.81 4.63
C LEU A 149 -8.41 23.90 5.79
N GLY A 150 -7.45 24.84 5.74
CA GLY A 150 -6.39 24.96 6.74
C GLY A 150 -5.21 24.00 6.55
N SER A 151 -5.02 23.47 5.32
CA SER A 151 -3.83 22.68 4.96
C SER A 151 -2.64 23.59 4.67
N ASP A 152 -1.43 23.14 5.00
CA ASP A 152 -0.18 23.84 4.69
C ASP A 152 0.12 23.91 3.18
N TYR A 153 -0.43 22.97 2.40
CA TYR A 153 -0.23 22.88 0.95
C TYR A 153 -1.55 22.65 0.20
N GLU A 154 -1.59 23.10 -1.05
CA GLU A 154 -2.73 22.86 -1.94
C GLU A 154 -2.37 21.80 -2.98
N TYR A 155 -3.26 20.79 -3.11
CA TYR A 155 -3.05 19.69 -4.05
C TYR A 155 -4.34 19.02 -4.47
N HIS A 156 -4.28 18.40 -5.65
CA HIS A 156 -5.29 17.47 -6.16
C HIS A 156 -4.64 16.11 -6.37
N LYS A 157 -5.16 15.09 -5.73
CA LYS A 157 -4.64 13.72 -5.81
C LYS A 157 -5.69 12.82 -6.47
N LEU A 158 -5.33 12.22 -7.61
CA LEU A 158 -6.15 11.25 -8.32
C LEU A 158 -5.48 9.89 -8.27
N GLN A 159 -6.24 8.85 -7.93
CA GLN A 159 -5.74 7.48 -7.82
C GLN A 159 -6.70 6.51 -8.49
N GLY A 160 -6.15 5.48 -9.11
CA GLY A 160 -6.89 4.39 -9.72
C GLY A 160 -6.31 3.04 -9.32
N MET A 161 -7.17 2.04 -9.17
CA MET A 161 -6.76 0.69 -8.89
C MET A 161 -7.66 -0.30 -9.62
N PHE A 162 -7.04 -1.32 -10.17
CA PHE A 162 -7.68 -2.49 -10.76
C PHE A 162 -7.13 -3.75 -10.13
N SER A 163 -7.99 -4.68 -9.75
CA SER A 163 -7.59 -6.01 -9.31
C SER A 163 -8.48 -7.10 -9.90
N LYS A 164 -7.87 -8.25 -10.22
CA LYS A 164 -8.57 -9.37 -10.81
C LYS A 164 -7.90 -10.68 -10.41
N ARG A 165 -8.73 -11.67 -10.07
CA ARG A 165 -8.33 -13.07 -9.85
C ARG A 165 -8.86 -13.97 -10.95
N TRP A 166 -8.02 -14.87 -11.44
CA TRP A 166 -8.40 -15.93 -12.36
C TRP A 166 -8.14 -17.30 -11.73
N PHE A 167 -9.15 -18.16 -11.79
CA PHE A 167 -8.99 -19.58 -11.51
C PHE A 167 -8.73 -20.30 -12.82
N LEU A 168 -7.53 -20.82 -13.01
CA LEU A 168 -7.09 -21.50 -14.23
C LEU A 168 -7.21 -23.03 -14.10
N SER A 169 -8.19 -23.48 -13.35
CA SER A 169 -8.48 -24.90 -13.10
C SER A 169 -7.24 -25.63 -12.55
N VAL A 170 -6.74 -26.64 -13.26
CA VAL A 170 -5.59 -27.45 -12.87
C VAL A 170 -4.27 -26.67 -12.86
N LEU A 171 -4.20 -25.56 -13.61
CA LEU A 171 -2.99 -24.74 -13.68
C LEU A 171 -2.80 -23.87 -12.45
N GLY A 172 -3.87 -23.54 -11.72
CA GLY A 172 -3.75 -22.75 -10.48
C GLY A 172 -4.53 -21.45 -10.47
N ILE A 173 -3.99 -20.45 -9.76
CA ILE A 173 -4.64 -19.15 -9.52
C ILE A 173 -3.66 -18.04 -9.92
N ALA A 174 -4.14 -17.10 -10.71
CA ALA A 174 -3.41 -15.88 -11.06
C ALA A 174 -4.13 -14.67 -10.49
N ASP A 175 -3.40 -13.83 -9.77
CA ASP A 175 -3.86 -12.55 -9.23
C ASP A 175 -3.08 -11.42 -9.88
N ILE A 176 -3.78 -10.41 -10.37
CA ILE A 176 -3.18 -9.17 -10.86
C ILE A 176 -3.75 -7.98 -10.10
N LYS A 177 -2.88 -7.04 -9.76
CA LYS A 177 -3.23 -5.75 -9.18
C LYS A 177 -2.45 -4.67 -9.91
N ILE A 178 -3.15 -3.68 -10.42
CA ILE A 178 -2.55 -2.52 -11.08
C ILE A 178 -3.05 -1.29 -10.35
N SER A 179 -2.15 -0.42 -9.94
CA SER A 179 -2.49 0.87 -9.35
C SER A 179 -1.76 1.98 -10.06
N CYS A 180 -2.39 3.13 -10.14
CA CYS A 180 -1.81 4.34 -10.70
C CYS A 180 -2.29 5.57 -9.95
N GLY A 181 -1.54 6.65 -10.03
CA GLY A 181 -1.93 7.90 -9.40
C GLY A 181 -1.16 9.08 -9.95
N THR A 182 -1.74 10.26 -9.76
CA THR A 182 -1.10 11.54 -10.05
C THR A 182 -1.48 12.58 -9.01
N ILE A 183 -0.54 13.47 -8.71
CA ILE A 183 -0.73 14.62 -7.84
C ILE A 183 -0.46 15.87 -8.64
N ILE A 184 -1.41 16.81 -8.62
CA ILE A 184 -1.30 18.12 -9.25
C ILE A 184 -1.13 19.13 -8.12
N GLY A 185 -0.09 19.95 -8.20
CA GLY A 185 0.33 20.93 -7.19
C GLY A 185 1.79 20.75 -6.82
N ASP A 186 2.39 21.80 -6.25
CA ASP A 186 3.77 21.79 -5.76
C ASP A 186 3.75 21.31 -4.31
N VAL A 187 4.01 20.03 -4.12
CA VAL A 187 3.89 19.37 -2.82
C VAL A 187 5.20 18.79 -2.33
N PRO A 188 5.46 18.82 -1.00
CA PRO A 188 6.62 18.20 -0.42
C PRO A 188 6.49 16.68 -0.34
N PHE A 189 7.61 15.97 -0.12
CA PHE A 189 7.67 14.51 -0.17
C PHE A 189 6.63 13.76 0.70
N PRO A 190 6.17 14.23 1.88
CA PRO A 190 5.16 13.50 2.64
C PRO A 190 3.80 13.42 1.95
N LEU A 191 3.52 14.35 1.01
CA LEU A 191 2.30 14.34 0.20
C LEU A 191 2.44 13.56 -1.10
N LEU A 192 3.68 13.31 -1.56
CA LEU A 192 3.93 12.45 -2.73
C LEU A 192 3.45 11.02 -2.46
N PHE A 193 3.39 10.22 -3.52
CA PHE A 193 3.17 8.78 -3.36
C PHE A 193 4.45 8.13 -2.87
N VAL A 194 4.47 7.78 -1.59
CA VAL A 194 5.53 6.95 -1.01
C VAL A 194 5.21 5.50 -1.33
N HIS A 195 6.09 4.80 -2.03
CA HIS A 195 5.86 3.41 -2.41
C HIS A 195 6.05 2.49 -1.21
N ARG A 196 5.16 1.51 -1.08
CA ARG A 196 5.14 0.60 0.06
C ARG A 196 6.31 -0.37 0.02
N GLY A 197 7.35 -0.07 0.79
CA GLY A 197 8.45 -0.97 1.08
C GLY A 197 8.14 -1.95 2.21
N ASN A 198 9.06 -2.88 2.46
CA ASN A 198 8.97 -3.86 3.52
C ASN A 198 10.36 -4.11 4.15
N GLN A 199 10.46 -3.86 5.44
CA GLN A 199 11.66 -4.16 6.25
C GLN A 199 11.41 -5.27 7.27
N GLU A 200 10.30 -6.01 7.12
CA GLU A 200 9.92 -7.16 7.92
C GLU A 200 10.33 -8.46 7.20
N LEU A 201 10.47 -9.57 7.93
CA LEU A 201 10.68 -10.90 7.33
C LEU A 201 9.38 -11.52 6.82
N TYR A 202 8.24 -10.89 7.08
CA TYR A 202 6.95 -11.32 6.57
C TYR A 202 6.76 -10.90 5.10
N PHE A 203 6.33 -11.84 4.24
CA PHE A 203 6.09 -11.55 2.83
C PHE A 203 4.87 -10.66 2.66
N ASP A 204 5.09 -9.44 2.17
CA ASP A 204 4.01 -8.52 1.84
C ASP A 204 3.51 -8.77 0.41
N GLU A 205 2.25 -9.18 0.26
CA GLU A 205 1.62 -9.42 -1.04
C GLU A 205 1.22 -8.13 -1.78
N ASN A 206 1.21 -7.00 -1.08
CA ASN A 206 0.73 -5.72 -1.60
C ASN A 206 1.81 -4.65 -1.67
N GLY A 207 2.99 -4.91 -1.13
CA GLY A 207 4.15 -4.05 -1.13
C GLY A 207 5.37 -4.73 -1.73
N PHE A 208 6.47 -3.98 -1.81
CA PHE A 208 7.76 -4.46 -2.31
C PHE A 208 8.59 -5.01 -1.15
N ASN A 209 9.02 -6.26 -1.25
CA ASN A 209 9.64 -6.96 -0.12
C ASN A 209 11.11 -6.60 0.10
N LEU A 210 11.81 -6.13 -0.93
CA LEU A 210 13.22 -5.70 -0.85
C LEU A 210 13.40 -4.19 -1.00
N MET A 211 12.31 -3.43 -1.11
CA MET A 211 12.33 -1.98 -1.06
C MET A 211 12.30 -1.53 0.41
N ASN A 212 13.17 -0.59 0.76
CA ASN A 212 13.19 -0.02 2.10
C ASN A 212 12.01 0.94 2.32
N TYR A 213 11.64 1.20 3.58
CA TYR A 213 10.63 2.20 3.89
C TYR A 213 11.09 3.59 3.45
N ASN A 214 10.19 4.34 2.82
CA ASN A 214 10.43 5.67 2.27
C ASN A 214 11.55 5.73 1.22
N GLU A 215 11.95 4.61 0.61
CA GLU A 215 13.03 4.59 -0.38
C GLU A 215 12.64 5.32 -1.66
N PHE A 216 11.43 5.10 -2.17
CA PHE A 216 10.99 5.74 -3.41
C PHE A 216 9.71 6.54 -3.23
N VAL A 217 9.70 7.72 -3.86
CA VAL A 217 8.55 8.62 -3.96
C VAL A 217 8.28 8.99 -5.40
N SER A 218 7.01 9.26 -5.72
CA SER A 218 6.58 9.67 -7.06
C SER A 218 5.44 10.68 -6.98
N GLN A 219 5.39 11.61 -7.93
CA GLN A 219 4.27 12.52 -8.13
C GLN A 219 3.20 11.88 -9.00
N TYR A 220 3.62 11.08 -9.98
CA TYR A 220 2.76 10.19 -10.74
C TYR A 220 3.43 8.82 -10.87
N TYR A 221 2.62 7.77 -10.84
CA TYR A 221 3.13 6.40 -10.88
C TYR A 221 2.14 5.44 -11.53
N ILE A 222 2.69 4.32 -11.97
CA ILE A 222 1.99 3.09 -12.29
C ILE A 222 2.71 1.93 -11.61
N GLN A 223 1.96 1.08 -10.93
CA GLN A 223 2.45 -0.10 -10.22
C GLN A 223 1.69 -1.33 -10.67
N GLY A 224 2.40 -2.43 -10.88
CA GLY A 224 1.84 -3.73 -11.19
C GLY A 224 2.34 -4.79 -10.21
N ILE A 225 1.43 -5.63 -9.72
CA ILE A 225 1.72 -6.81 -8.90
C ILE A 225 1.04 -8.00 -9.57
N PHE A 226 1.80 -9.02 -9.87
CA PHE A 226 1.34 -10.28 -10.42
C PHE A 226 1.76 -11.41 -9.50
N ASP A 227 0.79 -12.16 -8.95
CA ASP A 227 1.01 -13.34 -8.14
C ASP A 227 0.41 -14.55 -8.82
N TYR A 228 1.18 -15.62 -8.92
CA TYR A 228 0.73 -16.88 -9.49
C TYR A 228 0.95 -18.03 -8.51
N THR A 229 -0.12 -18.75 -8.18
CA THR A 229 -0.06 -19.96 -7.36
C THR A 229 -0.40 -21.15 -8.22
N PHE A 230 0.59 -21.97 -8.52
CA PHE A 230 0.39 -23.24 -9.22
C PHE A 230 -0.35 -24.23 -8.32
N ASN A 231 -1.11 -25.12 -8.92
CA ASN A 231 -1.82 -26.16 -8.17
C ASN A 231 -0.95 -27.43 -7.96
N GLY A 232 0.33 -27.26 -7.63
CA GLY A 232 1.28 -28.35 -7.46
C GLY A 232 1.71 -28.96 -8.80
N PHE A 233 1.93 -28.15 -9.81
CA PHE A 233 2.24 -28.61 -11.18
C PHE A 233 3.51 -29.45 -11.25
N ILE A 234 4.55 -29.12 -10.47
CA ILE A 234 5.80 -29.85 -10.41
C ILE A 234 5.85 -30.73 -9.16
N LEU A 235 5.65 -30.14 -7.97
CA LEU A 235 5.87 -30.78 -6.68
C LEU A 235 4.92 -31.97 -6.43
N ASN A 236 3.66 -31.87 -6.89
CA ASN A 236 2.72 -32.98 -6.72
C ASN A 236 3.00 -34.19 -7.63
N ARG A 237 3.87 -34.06 -8.64
CA ARG A 237 4.31 -35.17 -9.49
C ARG A 237 5.45 -35.97 -8.89
N LEU A 238 6.13 -35.44 -7.87
CA LEU A 238 7.20 -36.13 -7.16
C LEU A 238 6.62 -37.08 -6.10
N PRO A 239 6.99 -38.37 -6.12
CA PRO A 239 6.27 -39.43 -5.36
C PRO A 239 6.22 -39.17 -3.84
N LEU A 240 7.22 -38.52 -3.25
CA LEU A 240 7.24 -38.19 -1.83
C LEU A 240 6.55 -36.85 -1.51
N LEU A 241 6.72 -35.84 -2.38
CA LEU A 241 6.22 -34.48 -2.16
C LEU A 241 4.74 -34.33 -2.50
N GLY A 242 4.19 -35.17 -3.38
CA GLY A 242 2.78 -35.15 -3.75
C GLY A 242 1.81 -35.33 -2.58
N LYS A 243 2.24 -36.08 -1.53
CA LYS A 243 1.45 -36.25 -0.30
C LYS A 243 1.36 -34.99 0.56
N LEU A 244 2.33 -34.08 0.43
CA LEU A 244 2.40 -32.83 1.21
C LEU A 244 1.52 -31.74 0.61
N LYS A 245 0.97 -31.93 -0.62
CA LYS A 245 0.10 -30.96 -1.34
C LYS A 245 0.71 -29.57 -1.41
N LEU A 246 2.02 -29.49 -1.55
CA LEU A 246 2.75 -28.23 -1.70
C LEU A 246 2.33 -27.54 -2.98
N ARG A 247 2.42 -26.19 -3.00
CA ARG A 247 2.10 -25.38 -4.18
C ARG A 247 3.28 -24.49 -4.48
N GLU A 248 3.71 -24.48 -5.72
CA GLU A 248 4.69 -23.52 -6.21
C GLU A 248 4.01 -22.15 -6.33
N VAL A 249 4.74 -21.10 -5.97
CA VAL A 249 4.28 -19.72 -6.11
C VAL A 249 5.33 -18.90 -6.84
N PHE A 250 4.83 -17.95 -7.63
CA PHE A 250 5.64 -16.98 -8.34
C PHE A 250 5.04 -15.60 -8.16
N SER A 251 5.86 -14.58 -7.95
CA SER A 251 5.40 -13.19 -7.90
C SER A 251 6.33 -12.30 -8.71
N LEU A 252 5.77 -11.33 -9.39
CA LEU A 252 6.48 -10.25 -10.09
C LEU A 252 5.85 -8.94 -9.72
N LYS A 253 6.67 -8.00 -9.23
CA LYS A 253 6.22 -6.68 -8.79
C LYS A 253 7.08 -5.61 -9.44
N SER A 254 6.43 -4.57 -9.91
CA SER A 254 7.11 -3.45 -10.54
C SER A 254 6.39 -2.15 -10.26
N VAL A 255 7.12 -1.07 -10.11
CA VAL A 255 6.61 0.30 -10.06
C VAL A 255 7.49 1.20 -10.89
N TRP A 256 6.84 2.05 -11.66
CA TRP A 256 7.46 3.15 -12.38
C TRP A 256 6.75 4.44 -12.03
N GLY A 257 7.48 5.53 -11.95
CA GLY A 257 6.93 6.83 -11.63
C GLY A 257 7.99 7.91 -11.70
N GLU A 258 7.57 9.15 -11.56
CA GLU A 258 8.47 10.30 -11.65
C GLU A 258 8.01 11.42 -10.72
N VAL A 259 8.90 12.32 -10.38
CA VAL A 259 8.65 13.57 -9.67
C VAL A 259 9.01 14.72 -10.58
N SER A 260 8.04 15.60 -10.85
CA SER A 260 8.30 16.78 -11.68
C SER A 260 9.37 17.68 -11.06
N SER A 261 9.98 18.51 -11.88
CA SER A 261 11.00 19.46 -11.42
C SER A 261 10.47 20.42 -10.35
N SER A 262 9.18 20.76 -10.35
CA SER A 262 8.54 21.64 -9.36
C SER A 262 8.39 21.01 -7.98
N CYS A 263 8.29 19.67 -7.89
CA CYS A 263 8.15 18.90 -6.65
C CYS A 263 9.48 18.27 -6.17
N ASN A 264 10.56 18.39 -6.94
CA ASN A 264 11.86 17.86 -6.56
C ASN A 264 12.67 18.93 -5.81
N PRO A 265 13.00 18.72 -4.51
CA PRO A 265 13.73 19.69 -3.70
C PRO A 265 15.16 19.99 -4.22
N ALA A 266 15.75 19.07 -4.99
CA ALA A 266 17.07 19.28 -5.61
C ALA A 266 17.10 20.46 -6.61
N ASN A 267 15.93 20.88 -7.14
CA ASN A 267 15.81 22.03 -8.04
C ASN A 267 15.66 23.37 -7.32
N GLY A 268 15.80 23.38 -5.98
CA GLY A 268 15.94 24.62 -5.19
C GLY A 268 14.62 25.34 -4.88
N ASN A 269 13.45 24.71 -5.05
CA ASN A 269 12.18 25.30 -4.60
C ASN A 269 12.18 25.44 -3.06
N PRO A 270 12.17 26.68 -2.51
CA PRO A 270 12.37 26.92 -1.07
C PRO A 270 11.25 26.38 -0.18
N ASN A 271 10.08 26.08 -0.77
CA ASN A 271 8.91 25.62 -0.04
C ASN A 271 8.83 24.09 0.10
N LEU A 272 9.66 23.33 -0.63
CA LEU A 272 9.68 21.89 -0.57
C LEU A 272 10.56 21.39 0.59
N PHE A 273 10.18 20.27 1.19
CA PHE A 273 11.00 19.60 2.19
C PHE A 273 12.19 18.91 1.54
N ILE A 274 13.35 19.01 2.17
CA ILE A 274 14.55 18.26 1.81
C ILE A 274 14.23 16.77 1.96
N PHE A 275 14.66 15.95 1.01
CA PHE A 275 14.53 14.50 1.16
C PHE A 275 15.30 13.99 2.37
N PRO A 276 14.75 13.02 3.12
CA PRO A 276 15.42 12.44 4.26
C PRO A 276 16.82 11.94 3.93
N THR A 277 17.78 12.27 4.79
CA THR A 277 19.16 11.80 4.72
C THR A 277 19.47 10.91 5.92
N GLY A 278 20.33 9.94 5.75
CA GLY A 278 20.81 9.08 6.82
C GLY A 278 21.82 9.77 7.74
N PRO A 279 22.25 9.08 8.80
CA PRO A 279 23.21 9.62 9.78
C PRO A 279 24.54 10.07 9.18
N ASN A 280 24.94 9.46 8.06
CA ASN A 280 26.19 9.77 7.34
C ASN A 280 25.99 10.81 6.24
N GLY A 281 24.76 11.36 6.10
CA GLY A 281 24.42 12.34 5.05
C GLY A 281 24.05 11.74 3.69
N GLU A 282 23.99 10.42 3.56
CA GLU A 282 23.51 9.75 2.37
C GLU A 282 21.99 9.94 2.19
N ASN A 283 21.55 10.06 0.93
CA ASN A 283 20.13 10.11 0.62
C ASN A 283 19.46 8.79 1.00
N GLN A 284 18.28 8.87 1.58
CA GLN A 284 17.47 7.71 1.94
C GLN A 284 16.16 7.63 1.18
N THR A 285 15.80 8.71 0.50
CA THR A 285 14.60 8.80 -0.33
C THR A 285 15.02 9.24 -1.72
N TYR A 286 14.53 8.54 -2.72
CA TYR A 286 14.89 8.69 -4.12
C TYR A 286 13.65 8.86 -4.98
N THR A 287 13.83 9.44 -6.14
CA THR A 287 12.85 9.39 -7.24
C THR A 287 13.15 8.16 -8.08
N LEU A 288 12.12 7.57 -8.66
CA LEU A 288 12.31 6.60 -9.74
C LEU A 288 12.78 7.40 -10.96
N GLU A 289 13.93 7.01 -11.49
CA GLU A 289 14.53 7.63 -12.69
C GLU A 289 13.95 7.00 -13.97
N ASP A 290 14.76 6.83 -14.99
CA ASP A 290 14.35 6.24 -16.28
C ASP A 290 13.98 4.75 -16.20
N LYS A 291 14.15 4.10 -15.07
CA LYS A 291 13.95 2.65 -14.91
C LYS A 291 12.83 2.35 -13.89
N PRO A 292 11.97 1.37 -14.18
CA PRO A 292 11.06 0.87 -13.15
C PRO A 292 11.84 0.14 -12.04
N TYR A 293 11.39 0.24 -10.79
CA TYR A 293 11.79 -0.71 -9.76
C TYR A 293 11.14 -2.07 -10.06
N VAL A 294 11.92 -3.14 -9.97
CA VAL A 294 11.44 -4.50 -10.26
C VAL A 294 11.97 -5.48 -9.22
N GLU A 295 11.09 -6.29 -8.66
CA GLU A 295 11.43 -7.47 -7.87
C GLU A 295 10.59 -8.67 -8.29
N GLY A 296 11.15 -9.87 -8.16
CA GLY A 296 10.46 -11.12 -8.41
C GLY A 296 10.68 -12.13 -7.30
N SER A 297 9.73 -13.02 -7.11
CA SER A 297 9.88 -14.11 -6.14
C SER A 297 9.47 -15.45 -6.71
N ILE A 298 10.09 -16.48 -6.15
CA ILE A 298 9.69 -17.88 -6.29
C ILE A 298 9.60 -18.49 -4.90
N GLY A 299 8.61 -19.35 -4.68
CA GLY A 299 8.42 -19.89 -3.35
C GLY A 299 7.55 -21.14 -3.33
N ILE A 300 7.34 -21.62 -2.12
CA ILE A 300 6.53 -22.80 -1.82
C ILE A 300 5.47 -22.40 -0.79
N ALA A 301 4.22 -22.64 -1.14
CA ALA A 301 3.07 -22.42 -0.26
C ALA A 301 2.44 -23.74 0.16
N ASN A 302 1.50 -23.64 1.11
CA ASN A 302 0.78 -24.79 1.68
C ASN A 302 1.65 -25.74 2.50
N ILE A 303 2.80 -25.27 2.98
CA ILE A 303 3.63 -26.03 3.92
C ILE A 303 2.85 -26.17 5.24
N PHE A 304 2.60 -27.40 5.67
CA PHE A 304 1.70 -27.70 6.81
C PHE A 304 0.32 -27.02 6.70
N SER A 305 -0.15 -26.75 5.50
CA SER A 305 -1.45 -26.10 5.16
C SER A 305 -1.55 -24.61 5.52
N ILE A 306 -0.54 -23.99 6.11
CA ILE A 306 -0.59 -22.60 6.59
C ILE A 306 0.60 -21.74 6.17
N LEU A 307 1.79 -22.32 5.99
CA LEU A 307 3.03 -21.57 5.78
C LEU A 307 3.35 -21.43 4.28
N ARG A 308 3.83 -20.26 3.92
CA ARG A 308 4.44 -19.94 2.62
C ARG A 308 5.85 -19.40 2.87
N ILE A 309 6.81 -19.80 2.05
CA ILE A 309 8.19 -19.33 2.04
C ILE A 309 8.54 -18.90 0.63
N ASP A 310 9.06 -17.69 0.48
CA ASP A 310 9.45 -17.08 -0.78
C ASP A 310 10.92 -16.66 -0.75
N TYR A 311 11.62 -16.97 -1.81
CA TYR A 311 12.88 -16.34 -2.17
C TYR A 311 12.57 -15.17 -3.07
N VAL A 312 12.95 -13.96 -2.65
CA VAL A 312 12.72 -12.71 -3.39
C VAL A 312 14.05 -12.17 -3.90
N ARG A 313 14.06 -11.65 -5.11
CA ARG A 313 15.22 -10.98 -5.71
C ARG A 313 14.83 -9.62 -6.28
N ARG A 314 15.63 -8.61 -5.95
CA ARG A 314 15.60 -7.26 -6.51
C ARG A 314 16.50 -7.22 -7.75
N PHE A 315 16.03 -6.57 -8.85
CA PHE A 315 16.73 -6.61 -10.14
C PHE A 315 17.45 -5.32 -10.49
N ASN A 316 17.10 -4.20 -9.85
CA ASN A 316 17.69 -2.89 -10.14
C ASN A 316 17.77 -2.00 -8.91
N TYR A 317 18.40 -0.82 -9.03
CA TYR A 317 18.70 0.09 -7.92
C TYR A 317 19.47 -0.60 -6.78
N LEU A 318 20.45 -1.43 -7.15
CA LEU A 318 21.26 -2.22 -6.19
C LEU A 318 22.37 -1.38 -5.55
N ASP A 319 22.60 -0.19 -6.03
CA ASP A 319 23.61 0.79 -5.61
C ASP A 319 23.15 1.71 -4.50
N HIS A 320 21.85 1.65 -4.10
CA HIS A 320 21.34 2.40 -2.97
C HIS A 320 21.91 1.88 -1.64
N PRO A 321 22.09 2.76 -0.63
CA PRO A 321 22.56 2.32 0.68
C PRO A 321 21.55 1.40 1.37
N ASP A 322 22.07 0.46 2.13
CA ASP A 322 21.31 -0.47 2.98
C ASP A 322 20.26 -1.31 2.23
N VAL A 323 20.46 -1.60 0.93
CA VAL A 323 19.58 -2.47 0.17
C VAL A 323 20.07 -3.90 0.16
N ASP A 324 19.11 -4.83 0.23
CA ASP A 324 19.37 -6.25 0.02
C ASP A 324 19.03 -6.63 -1.42
N GLU A 325 19.95 -7.32 -2.10
CA GLU A 325 19.71 -7.84 -3.45
C GLU A 325 18.70 -8.99 -3.45
N TRP A 326 18.68 -9.77 -2.37
CA TRP A 326 17.78 -10.92 -2.21
C TRP A 326 17.44 -11.17 -0.74
N GLY A 327 16.37 -11.90 -0.51
CA GLY A 327 15.94 -12.29 0.84
C GLY A 327 15.00 -13.48 0.84
N ILE A 328 14.85 -14.09 2.01
CA ILE A 328 13.88 -15.16 2.25
C ILE A 328 12.79 -14.60 3.18
N PHE A 329 11.56 -14.71 2.73
CA PHE A 329 10.39 -14.20 3.44
C PHE A 329 9.42 -15.35 3.71
N PHE A 330 8.59 -15.18 4.73
CA PHE A 330 7.55 -16.14 5.04
C PHE A 330 6.20 -15.43 5.21
N SER A 331 5.12 -16.15 4.97
CA SER A 331 3.77 -15.68 5.33
C SER A 331 2.94 -16.83 5.86
N ILE A 332 2.03 -16.52 6.77
CA ILE A 332 1.11 -17.48 7.38
C ILE A 332 -0.28 -17.16 6.86
N LYS A 333 -0.90 -18.12 6.16
CA LYS A 333 -2.27 -18.02 5.69
C LYS A 333 -3.10 -19.14 6.28
N VAL A 334 -3.94 -18.80 7.24
CA VAL A 334 -4.95 -19.73 7.73
C VAL A 334 -6.14 -19.67 6.77
N LYS A 335 -6.39 -20.77 6.06
CA LYS A 335 -7.59 -20.91 5.24
C LYS A 335 -8.70 -21.48 6.14
N PHE A 336 -9.67 -20.65 6.42
CA PHE A 336 -10.94 -21.10 7.01
C PHE A 336 -11.92 -21.54 5.92
#